data_5b75d2dc05d869729910d2b4b0827a38
#
_entry.id   5b75d2dc05d869729910d2b4b0827a38
#
_cell.length_a   1.000
_cell.length_b   1.000
_cell.length_c   1.000
_cell.angle_alpha   90.00
_cell.angle_beta   90.00
_cell.angle_gamma   90.00
#
_symmetry.space_group_name_H-M   'P 1'
#
loop_
_entity.id
_entity.type
_entity.pdbx_description
1 polymer ?
#
loop_
_entity_poly.entity_id
_entity_poly.type
_entity_poly.pdbx_seq_one_letter_code
_entity_poly.pdbx_strand_id
1 'polypeptide(L)'
;MKIRRIAAILLACTLLTAAGCGNKQEESSGTAPTPATTAGTQQTAAETEPAEPATEAVSVVHNPLTGEAGYNQDAVGKRPIAVMVNNVKPSLPQYGIAAADIIYEIPVEGGVTRLMAVYADYTNLPDICSVRSCRYYYPILAYGMDAIYCHWGCDQTIAKDTLERLGIDRMDGGGIANKVIFFRDPDRVGKYNTEHTGYLKGDAVPDAIDQFGFRTDTTAEDAFRFRDPEKPEKPEGESCETVKAAFSDQYFSTFTYDASSETYLKQHSGKPHMDQKADKQLAFTNVILLQTDIHTRPDGYLMDVALKGGTGYYISLGEAQEIKWTKDAEDQPIRLFDQSGKELSVNAGKSYIGLIGTNRPITIS
;
A
#
# COMPACT_ATOMS: atom_id res chain seq x y z
N MET A 1 39.02 18.34 -35.65
CA MET A 1 39.13 19.75 -36.09
C MET A 1 37.75 20.23 -36.56
N LYS A 2 37.09 20.99 -35.79
CA LYS A 2 36.18 22.13 -35.98
C LYS A 2 35.25 22.27 -34.78
N ILE A 3 35.64 23.19 -33.95
CA ILE A 3 34.94 23.86 -32.87
C ILE A 3 33.87 24.76 -33.51
N ARG A 4 32.63 24.74 -33.03
CA ARG A 4 31.75 25.91 -33.14
C ARG A 4 31.08 26.22 -31.81
N ARG A 5 31.39 27.40 -31.36
CA ARG A 5 30.91 28.14 -30.19
C ARG A 5 29.57 28.86 -30.49
N ILE A 6 28.97 29.36 -29.38
CA ILE A 6 28.09 30.57 -29.29
C ILE A 6 26.60 30.25 -29.45
N ALA A 7 25.67 30.78 -28.62
CA ALA A 7 25.64 31.99 -27.84
C ALA A 7 24.61 31.89 -26.70
N ALA A 8 24.94 32.53 -25.59
CA ALA A 8 24.01 32.92 -24.54
C ALA A 8 23.18 34.13 -24.99
N ILE A 9 21.88 34.14 -24.66
CA ILE A 9 21.08 35.38 -24.70
C ILE A 9 20.46 35.56 -23.32
N LEU A 10 21.02 36.52 -22.59
CA LEU A 10 20.41 37.21 -21.46
C LEU A 10 19.33 38.18 -22.02
N LEU A 11 18.15 38.16 -21.43
CA LEU A 11 17.25 39.30 -21.53
C LEU A 11 16.70 39.63 -20.13
N ALA A 12 17.13 40.78 -19.65
CA ALA A 12 16.67 41.43 -18.42
C ALA A 12 15.63 42.51 -18.77
N CYS A 13 15.01 43.06 -17.73
CA CYS A 13 14.13 44.22 -17.65
C CYS A 13 12.64 43.91 -17.73
N THR A 14 11.78 44.48 -16.90
CA THR A 14 11.79 45.70 -16.10
C THR A 14 10.69 45.68 -15.04
N LEU A 15 10.99 46.27 -13.90
CA LEU A 15 10.04 46.68 -12.86
C LEU A 15 9.12 47.80 -13.35
N LEU A 16 7.87 47.75 -12.95
CA LEU A 16 7.02 48.96 -12.88
C LEU A 16 6.23 48.95 -11.58
N THR A 17 6.57 49.91 -10.74
CA THR A 17 5.87 50.36 -9.55
C THR A 17 4.78 51.35 -9.95
N ALA A 18 3.60 51.24 -9.37
CA ALA A 18 2.67 52.40 -9.28
C ALA A 18 1.98 52.35 -7.92
N ALA A 19 2.27 53.36 -7.14
CA ALA A 19 1.60 53.70 -5.90
C ALA A 19 0.35 54.57 -6.22
N GLY A 20 -0.67 54.48 -5.38
CA GLY A 20 -1.83 55.35 -5.43
C GLY A 20 -2.56 55.35 -4.09
N CYS A 21 -2.36 56.45 -3.35
CA CYS A 21 -2.99 56.83 -2.08
C CYS A 21 -4.46 57.19 -2.25
N GLY A 22 -5.22 57.13 -1.12
CA GLY A 22 -6.48 57.88 -1.05
C GLY A 22 -7.35 57.54 0.16
N ASN A 23 -7.11 58.28 1.22
CA ASN A 23 -7.82 58.60 2.44
C ASN A 23 -9.34 58.77 2.36
N LYS A 24 -10.15 58.42 3.39
CA LYS A 24 -10.76 59.35 4.36
C LYS A 24 -11.66 58.66 5.38
N GLN A 25 -11.50 59.13 6.60
CA GLN A 25 -12.35 58.97 7.77
C GLN A 25 -13.72 59.67 7.57
N GLU A 26 -14.73 59.21 8.30
CA GLU A 26 -15.69 60.06 8.97
C GLU A 26 -16.24 59.39 10.23
N GLU A 27 -16.10 60.09 11.37
CA GLU A 27 -16.68 59.86 12.69
C GLU A 27 -18.15 60.31 12.72
N SER A 28 -18.95 59.71 13.59
CA SER A 28 -20.08 60.40 14.28
C SER A 28 -20.56 59.51 15.42
N SER A 29 -20.27 59.78 16.56
CA SER A 29 -20.73 60.44 17.79
C SER A 29 -22.20 60.22 18.20
N GLY A 30 -22.36 59.87 19.48
CA GLY A 30 -23.47 60.20 20.37
C GLY A 30 -24.34 59.03 20.81
N THR A 31 -24.67 58.73 21.99
CA THR A 31 -24.81 59.38 23.28
C THR A 31 -25.36 58.32 24.23
N ALA A 32 -24.84 58.25 25.42
CA ALA A 32 -25.47 57.49 26.55
C ALA A 32 -26.66 58.30 27.11
N PRO A 33 -27.58 57.69 27.83
CA PRO A 33 -27.68 57.95 29.27
C PRO A 33 -27.99 56.76 30.16
N THR A 34 -27.46 56.81 31.37
CA THR A 34 -27.74 56.10 32.61
C THR A 34 -28.89 56.81 33.37
N PRO A 35 -29.42 56.33 34.51
CA PRO A 35 -29.71 54.98 35.06
C PRO A 35 -31.18 54.83 35.55
N ALA A 36 -31.57 53.61 35.96
CA ALA A 36 -32.64 53.46 36.97
C ALA A 36 -32.43 52.15 37.78
N THR A 37 -32.28 52.37 39.01
CA THR A 37 -32.26 51.45 40.20
C THR A 37 -33.62 50.79 40.36
N THR A 38 -33.67 49.46 40.64
CA THR A 38 -34.46 48.96 41.81
C THR A 38 -34.30 47.44 42.04
N ALA A 39 -34.00 47.12 43.30
CA ALA A 39 -34.47 46.02 44.15
C ALA A 39 -34.07 44.57 43.84
N GLY A 40 -33.37 44.03 44.80
CA GLY A 40 -32.90 42.74 45.09
C GLY A 40 -33.91 41.56 45.08
N THR A 41 -33.35 40.42 44.81
CA THR A 41 -33.81 39.16 45.37
C THR A 41 -32.56 38.27 45.53
N GLN A 42 -32.33 37.89 46.78
CA GLN A 42 -31.32 36.90 47.15
C GLN A 42 -31.70 35.58 46.54
N GLN A 43 -30.79 35.03 45.74
CA GLN A 43 -30.83 33.65 45.34
C GLN A 43 -29.58 32.94 45.83
N THR A 44 -29.83 31.93 46.62
CA THR A 44 -28.92 30.98 47.25
C THR A 44 -27.90 30.47 46.29
N ALA A 45 -26.62 30.53 46.69
CA ALA A 45 -25.52 29.87 46.00
C ALA A 45 -25.72 28.36 46.05
N ALA A 46 -25.92 27.74 44.89
CA ALA A 46 -25.73 26.32 44.72
C ALA A 46 -24.23 26.08 44.55
N GLU A 47 -23.68 25.28 45.42
CA GLU A 47 -22.32 24.78 45.42
C GLU A 47 -22.14 23.93 44.16
N THR A 48 -21.36 24.43 43.21
CA THR A 48 -21.01 23.68 41.98
C THR A 48 -19.89 22.73 42.38
N GLU A 49 -20.19 21.43 42.40
CA GLU A 49 -19.18 20.38 42.45
C GLU A 49 -18.14 20.59 41.32
N PRO A 50 -16.85 20.39 41.58
CA PRO A 50 -15.84 20.47 40.52
C PRO A 50 -16.11 19.37 39.52
N ALA A 51 -16.37 19.73 38.26
CA ALA A 51 -16.41 18.79 37.16
C ALA A 51 -15.07 18.02 37.09
N GLU A 52 -15.14 16.70 37.20
CA GLU A 52 -13.98 15.84 36.88
C GLU A 52 -13.41 16.22 35.51
N PRO A 53 -12.08 16.28 35.36
CA PRO A 53 -11.49 16.55 34.07
C PRO A 53 -11.93 15.46 33.11
N ALA A 54 -12.62 15.85 32.04
CA ALA A 54 -12.95 14.97 30.98
C ALA A 54 -11.63 14.31 30.45
N THR A 55 -11.50 13.03 30.70
CA THR A 55 -10.41 12.24 30.15
C THR A 55 -10.51 12.39 28.60
N GLU A 56 -9.57 13.09 27.98
CA GLU A 56 -9.49 13.15 26.54
C GLU A 56 -9.48 11.70 26.04
N ALA A 57 -10.48 11.33 25.27
CA ALA A 57 -10.54 10.04 24.64
C ALA A 57 -9.31 9.94 23.71
N VAL A 58 -8.35 9.11 24.07
CA VAL A 58 -7.20 8.82 23.22
C VAL A 58 -7.78 8.28 21.92
N SER A 59 -7.63 9.03 20.82
CA SER A 59 -8.09 8.58 19.51
C SER A 59 -7.33 7.31 19.15
N VAL A 60 -8.05 6.22 18.95
CA VAL A 60 -7.47 4.94 18.53
C VAL A 60 -6.93 5.12 17.11
N VAL A 61 -5.63 4.92 16.94
CA VAL A 61 -4.99 4.99 15.62
C VAL A 61 -5.07 3.65 14.94
N HIS A 62 -5.44 3.67 13.67
CA HIS A 62 -5.60 2.49 12.83
C HIS A 62 -4.48 2.40 11.79
N ASN A 63 -4.07 1.18 11.47
CA ASN A 63 -3.15 0.91 10.36
C ASN A 63 -3.83 1.28 9.03
N PRO A 64 -3.25 2.17 8.21
CA PRO A 64 -3.88 2.65 6.97
C PRO A 64 -4.01 1.57 5.88
N LEU A 65 -3.31 0.44 5.99
CA LEU A 65 -3.36 -0.67 5.03
C LEU A 65 -4.23 -1.85 5.50
N THR A 66 -4.54 -1.94 6.79
CA THR A 66 -5.35 -3.04 7.34
C THR A 66 -6.59 -2.58 8.09
N GLY A 67 -6.69 -1.30 8.47
CA GLY A 67 -7.78 -0.80 9.31
C GLY A 67 -7.72 -1.28 10.76
N GLU A 68 -6.73 -2.09 11.15
CA GLU A 68 -6.59 -2.63 12.50
C GLU A 68 -6.19 -1.55 13.51
N ALA A 69 -6.78 -1.61 14.71
CA ALA A 69 -6.47 -0.71 15.81
C ALA A 69 -5.09 -1.00 16.44
N GLY A 70 -4.55 0.00 17.16
CA GLY A 70 -3.27 -0.17 17.88
C GLY A 70 -2.03 0.01 17.00
N TYR A 71 -2.18 0.72 15.88
CA TYR A 71 -1.07 1.03 14.99
C TYR A 71 0.01 1.88 15.67
N ASN A 72 1.26 1.70 15.26
CA ASN A 72 2.40 2.44 15.77
C ASN A 72 2.25 3.94 15.51
N GLN A 73 2.25 4.75 16.58
CA GLN A 73 2.08 6.21 16.53
C GLN A 73 3.18 6.88 15.67
N ASP A 74 4.41 6.37 15.71
CA ASP A 74 5.54 6.93 14.96
C ASP A 74 5.43 6.67 13.45
N ALA A 75 4.60 5.71 13.06
CA ALA A 75 4.34 5.36 11.66
C ALA A 75 3.08 6.06 11.09
N VAL A 76 2.33 6.80 11.89
CA VAL A 76 1.13 7.52 11.45
C VAL A 76 1.47 8.56 10.40
N GLY A 77 0.74 8.56 9.28
CA GLY A 77 0.96 9.50 8.17
C GLY A 77 2.26 9.26 7.39
N LYS A 78 2.95 8.14 7.64
CA LYS A 78 4.17 7.78 6.90
C LYS A 78 3.83 6.97 5.65
N ARG A 79 4.73 7.05 4.67
CA ARG A 79 4.65 6.29 3.43
C ARG A 79 4.89 4.81 3.71
N PRO A 80 4.12 3.90 3.09
CA PRO A 80 4.40 2.47 3.19
C PRO A 80 5.67 2.09 2.41
N ILE A 81 6.19 0.90 2.71
CA ILE A 81 7.24 0.24 1.93
C ILE A 81 6.62 -0.89 1.12
N ALA A 82 6.96 -0.97 -0.17
CA ALA A 82 6.56 -2.05 -1.06
C ALA A 82 7.78 -2.83 -1.55
N VAL A 83 7.86 -4.12 -1.24
CA VAL A 83 9.04 -4.95 -1.49
C VAL A 83 8.73 -6.07 -2.48
N MET A 84 9.51 -6.16 -3.56
CA MET A 84 9.40 -7.26 -4.52
C MET A 84 9.95 -8.56 -3.95
N VAL A 85 9.13 -9.60 -3.91
CA VAL A 85 9.49 -10.91 -3.35
C VAL A 85 9.36 -12.01 -4.40
N ASN A 86 10.35 -12.89 -4.43
CA ASN A 86 10.38 -14.05 -5.30
C ASN A 86 9.33 -15.08 -4.86
N ASN A 87 8.63 -15.67 -5.83
CA ASN A 87 7.60 -16.68 -5.54
C ASN A 87 7.77 -17.97 -6.35
N VAL A 88 8.94 -18.16 -6.94
CA VAL A 88 9.22 -19.44 -7.63
C VAL A 88 9.50 -20.55 -6.62
N LYS A 89 9.03 -21.76 -6.89
CA LYS A 89 9.17 -22.92 -5.98
C LYS A 89 10.60 -23.14 -5.46
N PRO A 90 11.68 -22.99 -6.27
CA PRO A 90 13.05 -23.14 -5.76
C PRO A 90 13.52 -22.07 -4.78
N SER A 91 12.79 -20.95 -4.63
CA SER A 91 13.12 -19.88 -3.69
C SER A 91 12.44 -20.03 -2.32
N LEU A 92 11.53 -20.98 -2.20
CA LEU A 92 10.75 -21.22 -0.98
C LEU A 92 11.54 -21.99 0.09
N PRO A 93 11.20 -21.80 1.37
CA PRO A 93 10.28 -20.80 1.91
C PRO A 93 10.91 -19.39 1.93
N GLN A 94 10.07 -18.35 1.81
CA GLN A 94 10.48 -16.96 2.06
C GLN A 94 10.50 -16.67 3.56
N TYR A 95 10.97 -15.48 3.95
CA TYR A 95 10.78 -14.92 5.29
C TYR A 95 10.51 -13.43 5.27
N GLY A 96 9.88 -12.93 6.35
CA GLY A 96 9.47 -11.55 6.52
C GLY A 96 8.11 -11.21 5.91
N ILE A 97 7.54 -12.11 5.10
CA ILE A 97 6.30 -11.86 4.36
C ILE A 97 5.02 -12.06 5.20
N ALA A 98 5.09 -12.78 6.33
CA ALA A 98 3.95 -12.90 7.24
C ALA A 98 3.65 -11.58 7.98
N ALA A 99 4.61 -10.66 8.06
CA ALA A 99 4.42 -9.34 8.63
C ALA A 99 3.74 -8.34 7.68
N ALA A 100 3.70 -8.62 6.36
CA ALA A 100 3.10 -7.72 5.38
C ALA A 100 1.62 -7.46 5.68
N ASP A 101 1.20 -6.22 5.47
CA ASP A 101 -0.19 -5.77 5.58
C ASP A 101 -0.99 -6.14 4.33
N ILE A 102 -0.37 -5.97 3.16
CA ILE A 102 -0.93 -6.35 1.86
C ILE A 102 0.10 -7.18 1.09
N ILE A 103 -0.35 -8.28 0.46
CA ILE A 103 0.45 -9.02 -0.51
C ILE A 103 -0.25 -9.02 -1.86
N TYR A 104 0.39 -8.45 -2.87
CA TYR A 104 0.01 -8.62 -4.27
C TYR A 104 0.70 -9.86 -4.85
N GLU A 105 -0.04 -10.67 -5.62
CA GLU A 105 0.50 -11.77 -6.42
C GLU A 105 0.05 -11.61 -7.88
N ILE A 106 1.02 -11.52 -8.81
CA ILE A 106 0.74 -11.28 -10.22
C ILE A 106 1.63 -12.20 -11.07
N PRO A 107 1.11 -12.74 -12.19
CA PRO A 107 1.92 -13.50 -13.14
C PRO A 107 3.10 -12.70 -13.68
N VAL A 108 4.20 -13.38 -13.87
CA VAL A 108 5.36 -12.91 -14.63
C VAL A 108 5.70 -13.93 -15.72
N GLU A 109 6.73 -13.67 -16.46
CA GLU A 109 7.21 -14.56 -17.54
C GLU A 109 7.45 -16.00 -17.04
N GLY A 110 7.32 -16.96 -17.95
CA GLY A 110 7.57 -18.38 -17.66
C GLY A 110 6.45 -19.06 -16.87
N GLY A 111 5.26 -18.47 -16.79
CA GLY A 111 4.09 -19.04 -16.10
C GLY A 111 4.24 -19.10 -14.56
N VAL A 112 5.17 -18.34 -13.99
CA VAL A 112 5.36 -18.21 -12.54
C VAL A 112 4.78 -16.90 -12.05
N THR A 113 4.74 -16.68 -10.72
CA THR A 113 4.30 -15.42 -10.11
C THR A 113 5.42 -14.74 -9.34
N ARG A 114 5.24 -13.45 -9.04
CA ARG A 114 5.97 -12.71 -8.01
C ARG A 114 5.01 -12.14 -7.00
N LEU A 115 5.55 -11.84 -5.82
CA LEU A 115 4.83 -11.10 -4.82
C LEU A 115 5.38 -9.67 -4.72
N MET A 116 4.49 -8.75 -4.33
CA MET A 116 4.87 -7.46 -3.77
C MET A 116 4.25 -7.39 -2.38
N ALA A 117 5.10 -7.38 -1.36
CA ALA A 117 4.70 -7.29 0.03
C ALA A 117 4.74 -5.83 0.46
N VAL A 118 3.65 -5.31 1.03
CA VAL A 118 3.50 -3.91 1.43
C VAL A 118 3.35 -3.83 2.94
N TYR A 119 4.09 -2.90 3.54
CA TYR A 119 4.16 -2.70 4.98
C TYR A 119 3.89 -1.23 5.28
N ALA A 120 2.93 -0.96 6.13
CA ALA A 120 2.59 0.39 6.57
C ALA A 120 3.68 0.99 7.47
N ASP A 121 4.19 0.18 8.39
CA ASP A 121 5.23 0.57 9.35
C ASP A 121 6.61 0.04 8.93
N TYR A 122 7.45 0.91 8.39
CA TYR A 122 8.82 0.56 8.03
C TYR A 122 9.81 0.70 9.20
N THR A 123 9.40 1.22 10.35
CA THR A 123 10.27 1.36 11.53
C THR A 123 10.48 0.02 12.25
N ASN A 124 9.55 -0.93 12.05
CA ASN A 124 9.59 -2.29 12.60
C ASN A 124 9.63 -3.37 11.51
N LEU A 125 10.28 -3.07 10.40
CA LEU A 125 10.31 -3.97 9.26
C LEU A 125 11.19 -5.20 9.56
N PRO A 126 10.72 -6.44 9.34
CA PRO A 126 11.57 -7.62 9.44
C PRO A 126 12.55 -7.69 8.26
N ASP A 127 13.57 -8.53 8.39
CA ASP A 127 14.33 -8.94 7.21
C ASP A 127 13.43 -9.67 6.21
N ILE A 128 13.54 -9.36 4.91
CA ILE A 128 12.68 -9.91 3.87
C ILE A 128 13.50 -10.64 2.81
N CYS A 129 13.24 -11.92 2.60
CA CYS A 129 13.90 -12.77 1.59
C CYS A 129 12.89 -13.69 0.85
N SER A 130 13.11 -13.92 -0.42
CA SER A 130 14.17 -13.40 -1.28
C SER A 130 13.61 -12.26 -2.11
N VAL A 131 14.34 -11.14 -2.11
CA VAL A 131 13.95 -9.98 -2.93
C VAL A 131 14.24 -10.26 -4.40
N ARG A 132 13.39 -9.73 -5.28
CA ARG A 132 13.44 -10.02 -6.71
C ARG A 132 13.25 -8.78 -7.59
N SER A 133 13.48 -9.00 -8.89
CA SER A 133 13.41 -7.94 -9.90
C SER A 133 11.99 -7.43 -10.10
N CYS A 134 11.90 -6.14 -10.36
CA CYS A 134 10.69 -5.42 -10.75
C CYS A 134 10.13 -5.89 -12.11
N ARG A 135 8.82 -5.79 -12.30
CA ARG A 135 8.10 -5.77 -13.57
C ARG A 135 7.21 -4.54 -13.59
N TYR A 136 6.97 -3.94 -14.75
CA TYR A 136 6.46 -2.58 -14.89
C TYR A 136 5.14 -2.28 -14.15
N TYR A 137 4.28 -3.28 -13.98
CA TYR A 137 2.99 -3.10 -13.30
C TYR A 137 3.09 -3.00 -11.77
N TYR A 138 4.15 -3.54 -11.15
CA TYR A 138 4.33 -3.43 -9.69
C TYR A 138 4.67 -2.01 -9.22
N PRO A 139 5.60 -1.26 -9.83
CA PRO A 139 5.83 0.12 -9.42
C PRO A 139 4.62 1.03 -9.69
N ILE A 140 3.76 0.73 -10.66
CA ILE A 140 2.50 1.46 -10.84
C ILE A 140 1.54 1.22 -9.67
N LEU A 141 1.48 -0.02 -9.16
CA LEU A 141 0.68 -0.32 -7.96
C LEU A 141 1.27 0.33 -6.71
N ALA A 142 2.59 0.26 -6.53
CA ALA A 142 3.28 0.90 -5.40
C ALA A 142 3.14 2.44 -5.45
N TYR A 143 3.22 3.04 -6.64
CA TYR A 143 3.07 4.48 -6.84
C TYR A 143 1.67 4.97 -6.47
N GLY A 144 0.63 4.20 -6.79
CA GLY A 144 -0.74 4.51 -6.39
C GLY A 144 -1.01 4.44 -4.88
N MET A 145 -0.10 3.85 -4.10
CA MET A 145 -0.11 3.85 -2.64
C MET A 145 0.94 4.80 -2.04
N ASP A 146 1.60 5.62 -2.87
CA ASP A 146 2.72 6.48 -2.47
C ASP A 146 3.85 5.73 -1.74
N ALA A 147 4.02 4.43 -2.03
CA ALA A 147 5.00 3.59 -1.36
C ALA A 147 6.44 3.89 -1.81
N ILE A 148 7.40 3.75 -0.89
CA ILE A 148 8.82 3.64 -1.24
C ILE A 148 9.05 2.23 -1.77
N TYR A 149 9.54 2.10 -2.99
CA TYR A 149 9.57 0.84 -3.72
C TYR A 149 10.93 0.13 -3.63
N CYS A 150 10.95 -1.11 -3.17
CA CYS A 150 12.15 -1.91 -2.96
C CYS A 150 12.19 -3.11 -3.90
N HIS A 151 13.26 -3.24 -4.70
CA HIS A 151 13.43 -4.33 -5.65
C HIS A 151 14.91 -4.66 -5.88
N TRP A 152 15.20 -5.76 -6.56
CA TRP A 152 16.58 -6.12 -6.94
C TRP A 152 16.68 -6.29 -8.46
N GLY A 153 16.99 -5.20 -9.15
CA GLY A 153 17.03 -5.13 -10.60
C GLY A 153 15.66 -5.07 -11.27
N CYS A 154 15.65 -4.85 -12.56
CA CYS A 154 14.45 -4.84 -13.41
C CYS A 154 14.80 -5.29 -14.83
N ASP A 155 13.80 -5.53 -15.67
CA ASP A 155 14.06 -5.59 -17.11
C ASP A 155 14.48 -4.20 -17.61
N GLN A 156 15.41 -4.19 -18.57
CA GLN A 156 16.09 -2.98 -19.06
C GLN A 156 15.29 -2.23 -20.13
N THR A 157 14.03 -2.59 -20.29
CA THR A 157 13.11 -2.00 -21.27
C THR A 157 11.94 -1.37 -20.51
N ILE A 158 10.79 -2.03 -20.45
CA ILE A 158 9.53 -1.45 -19.98
C ILE A 158 9.54 -1.12 -18.48
N ALA A 159 10.11 -2.01 -17.64
CA ALA A 159 10.13 -1.72 -16.21
C ALA A 159 11.08 -0.57 -15.88
N LYS A 160 12.25 -0.50 -16.54
CA LYS A 160 13.18 0.61 -16.40
C LYS A 160 12.53 1.92 -16.83
N ASP A 161 11.94 1.95 -18.04
CA ASP A 161 11.27 3.15 -18.56
C ASP A 161 10.10 3.59 -17.64
N THR A 162 9.35 2.63 -17.08
CA THR A 162 8.26 2.92 -16.14
C THR A 162 8.80 3.51 -14.84
N LEU A 163 9.86 2.96 -14.26
CA LEU A 163 10.49 3.47 -13.04
C LEU A 163 11.03 4.90 -13.24
N GLU A 164 11.64 5.18 -14.39
CA GLU A 164 12.15 6.51 -14.75
C GLU A 164 11.01 7.52 -14.98
N ARG A 165 9.96 7.11 -15.67
CA ARG A 165 8.79 7.95 -15.97
C ARG A 165 7.98 8.30 -14.72
N LEU A 166 7.78 7.34 -13.82
CA LEU A 166 7.06 7.57 -12.56
C LEU A 166 7.86 8.44 -11.58
N GLY A 167 9.19 8.42 -11.68
CA GLY A 167 10.05 9.10 -10.71
C GLY A 167 9.84 8.60 -9.26
N ILE A 168 9.38 7.35 -9.10
CA ILE A 168 9.09 6.76 -7.80
C ILE A 168 10.36 6.63 -6.95
N ASP A 169 10.27 7.04 -5.68
CA ASP A 169 11.33 6.79 -4.69
C ASP A 169 11.55 5.29 -4.56
N ARG A 170 12.76 4.84 -4.88
CA ARG A 170 13.06 3.41 -4.92
C ARG A 170 14.45 3.06 -4.42
N MET A 171 14.54 1.89 -3.81
CA MET A 171 15.77 1.26 -3.38
C MET A 171 16.03 0.02 -4.25
N ASP A 172 17.07 0.06 -5.08
CA ASP A 172 17.43 -1.06 -5.96
C ASP A 172 18.68 -1.78 -5.43
N GLY A 173 18.53 -3.08 -5.11
CA GLY A 173 19.63 -3.95 -4.71
C GLY A 173 20.66 -4.21 -5.82
N GLY A 174 20.34 -3.93 -7.08
CA GLY A 174 21.28 -3.91 -8.20
C GLY A 174 21.95 -2.55 -8.41
N GLY A 175 21.57 -1.52 -7.62
CA GLY A 175 21.99 -0.14 -7.76
C GLY A 175 22.43 0.47 -6.43
N ILE A 176 21.89 1.66 -6.12
CA ILE A 176 22.33 2.52 -5.01
C ILE A 176 22.14 1.90 -3.62
N ALA A 177 21.20 1.00 -3.44
CA ALA A 177 20.88 0.38 -2.15
C ALA A 177 21.66 -0.92 -1.89
N ASN A 178 22.53 -1.35 -2.84
CA ASN A 178 23.39 -2.52 -2.68
C ASN A 178 24.37 -2.31 -1.53
N LYS A 179 24.40 -3.27 -0.60
CA LYS A 179 25.21 -3.22 0.64
C LYS A 179 24.83 -2.06 1.58
N VAL A 180 23.73 -1.38 1.34
CA VAL A 180 23.10 -0.43 2.30
C VAL A 180 22.00 -1.18 3.05
N ILE A 181 20.97 -1.62 2.34
CA ILE A 181 19.89 -2.45 2.89
C ILE A 181 19.78 -3.82 2.22
N PHE A 182 20.41 -4.03 1.06
CA PHE A 182 20.34 -5.30 0.33
C PHE A 182 21.66 -6.07 0.44
N PHE A 183 21.54 -7.32 0.87
CA PHE A 183 22.67 -8.22 1.07
C PHE A 183 22.34 -9.61 0.50
N ARG A 184 23.33 -10.49 0.48
CA ARG A 184 23.13 -11.93 0.23
C ARG A 184 23.00 -12.64 1.55
N ASP A 185 21.91 -13.39 1.71
CA ASP A 185 21.62 -14.17 2.92
C ASP A 185 22.67 -15.28 3.08
N PRO A 186 23.49 -15.24 4.14
CA PRO A 186 24.56 -16.22 4.36
C PRO A 186 24.02 -17.64 4.54
N ASP A 187 22.80 -17.80 5.06
CA ASP A 187 22.18 -19.11 5.27
C ASP A 187 21.72 -19.74 3.96
N ARG A 188 21.54 -18.94 2.90
CA ARG A 188 21.11 -19.35 1.57
C ARG A 188 22.26 -19.46 0.57
N VAL A 189 23.33 -18.70 0.75
CA VAL A 189 24.52 -18.77 -0.12
C VAL A 189 25.09 -20.19 -0.11
N GLY A 190 25.31 -20.75 -1.29
CA GLY A 190 25.78 -22.11 -1.50
C GLY A 190 24.71 -23.21 -1.38
N LYS A 191 23.51 -22.89 -0.91
CA LYS A 191 22.36 -23.84 -0.86
C LYS A 191 21.29 -23.54 -1.89
N TYR A 192 21.14 -22.28 -2.27
CA TYR A 192 20.19 -21.79 -3.26
C TYR A 192 20.94 -21.16 -4.44
N ASN A 193 20.29 -21.09 -5.60
CA ASN A 193 20.80 -20.28 -6.70
C ASN A 193 20.94 -18.83 -6.25
N THR A 194 21.99 -18.16 -6.71
CA THR A 194 22.33 -16.78 -6.30
C THR A 194 21.13 -15.82 -6.34
N GLU A 195 20.27 -15.98 -7.34
CA GLU A 195 19.06 -15.14 -7.51
C GLU A 195 18.00 -15.35 -6.42
N HIS A 196 18.11 -16.37 -5.58
CA HIS A 196 17.21 -16.66 -4.47
C HIS A 196 17.83 -16.34 -3.09
N THR A 197 18.98 -15.68 -3.05
CA THR A 197 19.73 -15.36 -1.83
C THR A 197 19.69 -13.88 -1.45
N GLY A 198 19.11 -13.03 -2.29
CA GLY A 198 19.03 -11.60 -1.99
C GLY A 198 18.01 -11.31 -0.90
N TYR A 199 18.40 -10.59 0.16
CA TYR A 199 17.45 -10.15 1.18
C TYR A 199 17.57 -8.65 1.45
N LEU A 200 16.49 -8.08 1.95
CA LEU A 200 16.41 -6.73 2.49
C LEU A 200 16.57 -6.82 4.00
N LYS A 201 17.49 -6.05 4.56
CA LYS A 201 17.71 -5.90 5.99
C LYS A 201 16.75 -4.85 6.53
N GLY A 202 15.75 -5.29 7.30
CA GLY A 202 14.62 -4.44 7.69
C GLY A 202 15.02 -3.28 8.59
N ASP A 203 15.87 -3.52 9.59
CA ASP A 203 16.32 -2.51 10.56
C ASP A 203 17.19 -1.39 9.94
N ALA A 204 17.72 -1.61 8.72
CA ALA A 204 18.52 -0.61 8.00
C ALA A 204 17.67 0.33 7.11
N VAL A 205 16.37 0.07 6.97
CA VAL A 205 15.49 0.81 6.06
C VAL A 205 15.29 2.27 6.49
N PRO A 206 15.02 2.59 7.77
CA PRO A 206 14.86 3.98 8.21
C PRO A 206 16.09 4.84 7.88
N ASP A 207 17.27 4.36 8.23
CA ASP A 207 18.55 5.08 7.94
C ASP A 207 18.77 5.25 6.45
N ALA A 208 18.39 4.28 5.62
CA ALA A 208 18.50 4.36 4.17
C ALA A 208 17.52 5.39 3.56
N ILE A 209 16.33 5.52 4.09
CA ILE A 209 15.35 6.54 3.69
C ILE A 209 15.96 7.93 3.91
N ASP A 210 16.54 8.17 5.08
CA ASP A 210 17.22 9.43 5.42
C ASP A 210 18.45 9.66 4.53
N GLN A 211 19.28 8.63 4.34
CA GLN A 211 20.48 8.70 3.51
C GLN A 211 20.17 9.06 2.05
N PHE A 212 19.07 8.54 1.50
CA PHE A 212 18.66 8.82 0.13
C PHE A 212 17.80 10.09 0.00
N GLY A 213 17.43 10.71 1.12
CA GLY A 213 16.62 11.93 1.16
C GLY A 213 15.20 11.73 0.66
N PHE A 214 14.62 10.55 0.88
CA PHE A 214 13.25 10.28 0.48
C PHE A 214 12.26 10.95 1.43
N ARG A 215 11.16 11.43 0.87
CA ARG A 215 10.04 11.95 1.65
C ARG A 215 9.44 10.81 2.50
N THR A 216 9.14 11.10 3.74
CA THR A 216 8.57 10.11 4.69
C THR A 216 7.05 10.21 4.83
N ASP A 217 6.49 11.42 4.72
CA ASP A 217 5.05 11.63 4.91
C ASP A 217 4.28 11.24 3.67
N THR A 218 3.18 10.50 3.84
CA THR A 218 2.31 10.10 2.73
C THR A 218 1.42 11.23 2.26
N THR A 219 1.15 11.24 0.95
CA THR A 219 0.16 12.10 0.30
C THR A 219 -0.95 11.29 -0.37
N ALA A 220 -0.87 9.96 -0.29
CA ALA A 220 -1.88 9.08 -0.88
C ALA A 220 -3.16 9.06 -0.05
N GLU A 221 -4.26 8.79 -0.72
CA GLU A 221 -5.49 8.36 -0.08
C GLU A 221 -5.34 6.93 0.46
N ASP A 222 -6.17 6.56 1.46
CA ASP A 222 -6.22 5.19 1.96
C ASP A 222 -6.46 4.18 0.84
N ALA A 223 -5.74 3.06 0.89
CA ALA A 223 -5.84 2.00 -0.11
C ALA A 223 -7.26 1.42 -0.18
N PHE A 224 -7.92 1.30 0.95
CA PHE A 224 -9.27 0.78 1.09
C PHE A 224 -10.09 1.62 2.08
N ARG A 225 -11.42 1.55 1.93
CA ARG A 225 -12.34 1.89 3.02
C ARG A 225 -12.46 0.68 3.92
N PHE A 226 -12.14 0.83 5.19
CA PHE A 226 -12.26 -0.24 6.17
C PHE A 226 -13.59 -0.15 6.94
N ARG A 227 -14.14 -1.31 7.28
CA ARG A 227 -15.20 -1.44 8.26
C ARG A 227 -14.64 -1.23 9.66
N ASP A 228 -15.51 -0.90 10.59
CA ASP A 228 -15.17 -0.87 12.03
C ASP A 228 -14.59 -2.24 12.42
N PRO A 229 -13.36 -2.32 12.95
CA PRO A 229 -12.75 -3.60 13.33
C PRO A 229 -13.54 -4.38 14.39
N GLU A 230 -14.37 -3.68 15.19
CA GLU A 230 -15.24 -4.33 16.17
C GLU A 230 -16.55 -4.86 15.57
N LYS A 231 -16.83 -4.56 14.30
CA LYS A 231 -18.04 -4.93 13.57
C LYS A 231 -17.73 -5.47 12.19
N PRO A 232 -17.00 -6.59 12.10
CA PRO A 232 -16.78 -7.23 10.80
C PRO A 232 -18.10 -7.73 10.21
N GLU A 233 -18.20 -7.65 8.89
CA GLU A 233 -19.41 -8.11 8.19
C GLU A 233 -19.05 -9.09 7.08
N LYS A 234 -19.84 -10.13 6.93
CA LYS A 234 -19.73 -11.05 5.81
C LYS A 234 -20.06 -10.34 4.50
N PRO A 235 -19.27 -10.56 3.43
CA PRO A 235 -19.65 -10.11 2.09
C PRO A 235 -21.03 -10.64 1.67
N GLU A 236 -21.72 -9.87 0.84
CA GLU A 236 -23.01 -10.31 0.26
C GLU A 236 -22.75 -11.23 -0.95
N GLY A 237 -22.76 -12.55 -0.75
CA GLY A 237 -22.43 -13.47 -1.82
C GLY A 237 -22.73 -14.94 -1.48
N GLU A 238 -21.86 -15.83 -1.91
CA GLU A 238 -21.97 -17.26 -1.68
C GLU A 238 -20.95 -17.74 -0.64
N SER A 239 -21.27 -18.87 0.02
CA SER A 239 -20.35 -19.52 0.95
C SER A 239 -19.02 -19.85 0.25
N CYS A 240 -17.91 -19.58 0.93
CA CYS A 240 -16.56 -19.79 0.41
C CYS A 240 -15.66 -20.37 1.50
N GLU A 241 -15.70 -21.70 1.67
CA GLU A 241 -14.75 -22.37 2.57
C GLU A 241 -13.36 -22.46 1.94
N THR A 242 -13.32 -22.61 0.62
CA THR A 242 -12.05 -22.68 -0.11
C THR A 242 -12.15 -21.90 -1.42
N VAL A 243 -11.13 -21.10 -1.72
CA VAL A 243 -10.98 -20.48 -3.03
C VAL A 243 -9.62 -20.81 -3.64
N LYS A 244 -9.61 -21.17 -4.92
CA LYS A 244 -8.42 -21.41 -5.70
C LYS A 244 -8.33 -20.43 -6.86
N ALA A 245 -7.22 -19.69 -6.92
CA ALA A 245 -6.86 -18.76 -7.98
C ALA A 245 -5.73 -19.35 -8.83
N ALA A 246 -5.94 -19.62 -10.11
CA ALA A 246 -4.94 -20.17 -11.01
C ALA A 246 -4.27 -19.04 -11.81
N PHE A 247 -2.96 -18.92 -11.72
CA PHE A 247 -2.15 -17.99 -12.53
C PHE A 247 -1.57 -18.69 -13.78
N SER A 248 -1.28 -19.97 -13.66
CA SER A 248 -0.90 -20.88 -14.73
C SER A 248 -1.28 -22.31 -14.36
N ASP A 249 -0.99 -23.27 -15.20
CA ASP A 249 -1.26 -24.69 -14.92
C ASP A 249 -0.45 -25.21 -13.73
N GLN A 250 0.70 -24.59 -13.45
CA GLN A 250 1.61 -25.01 -12.37
C GLN A 250 1.66 -24.06 -11.17
N TYR A 251 1.20 -22.83 -11.33
CA TYR A 251 1.19 -21.81 -10.27
C TYR A 251 -0.24 -21.39 -9.96
N PHE A 252 -0.65 -21.70 -8.77
CA PHE A 252 -1.96 -21.34 -8.21
C PHE A 252 -1.86 -21.12 -6.70
N SER A 253 -2.70 -20.25 -6.18
CA SER A 253 -2.88 -20.02 -4.76
C SER A 253 -4.23 -20.58 -4.32
N THR A 254 -4.22 -21.33 -3.22
CA THR A 254 -5.45 -21.84 -2.58
C THR A 254 -5.55 -21.23 -1.20
N PHE A 255 -6.74 -20.84 -0.81
CA PHE A 255 -7.05 -20.26 0.48
C PHE A 255 -8.16 -21.06 1.11
N THR A 256 -7.95 -21.53 2.34
CA THR A 256 -8.94 -22.29 3.11
C THR A 256 -9.30 -21.46 4.34
N TYR A 257 -10.61 -21.26 4.55
CA TYR A 257 -11.12 -20.49 5.69
C TYR A 257 -10.90 -21.26 6.99
N ASP A 258 -10.30 -20.58 7.95
CA ASP A 258 -10.20 -21.05 9.33
C ASP A 258 -11.12 -20.22 10.21
N ALA A 259 -12.25 -20.78 10.59
CA ALA A 259 -13.24 -20.10 11.41
C ALA A 259 -12.76 -19.75 12.83
N SER A 260 -11.67 -20.39 13.31
CA SER A 260 -11.13 -20.10 14.63
C SER A 260 -10.31 -18.81 14.68
N SER A 261 -9.65 -18.47 13.58
CA SER A 261 -8.88 -17.24 13.40
C SER A 261 -9.58 -16.20 12.51
N GLU A 262 -10.74 -16.57 11.94
CA GLU A 262 -11.48 -15.75 10.96
C GLU A 262 -10.63 -15.31 9.76
N THR A 263 -9.65 -16.15 9.36
CA THR A 263 -8.73 -15.86 8.26
C THR A 263 -8.69 -16.97 7.24
N TYR A 264 -8.17 -16.65 6.06
CA TYR A 264 -7.89 -17.60 4.99
C TYR A 264 -6.43 -18.01 4.99
N LEU A 265 -6.16 -19.29 5.24
CA LEU A 265 -4.82 -19.89 5.23
C LEU A 265 -4.35 -20.14 3.79
N LYS A 266 -3.25 -19.50 3.40
CA LYS A 266 -2.73 -19.57 2.04
C LYS A 266 -1.90 -20.81 1.79
N GLN A 267 -2.14 -21.48 0.67
CA GLN A 267 -1.26 -22.47 0.06
C GLN A 267 -0.66 -21.94 -1.24
N HIS A 268 0.57 -22.27 -1.54
CA HIS A 268 1.24 -22.04 -2.81
C HIS A 268 1.40 -23.35 -3.57
N SER A 269 0.73 -23.49 -4.71
CA SER A 269 0.75 -24.70 -5.55
C SER A 269 0.56 -26.01 -4.75
N GLY A 270 -0.44 -26.01 -3.83
CA GLY A 270 -0.86 -27.17 -3.05
C GLY A 270 -0.03 -27.47 -1.80
N LYS A 271 0.88 -26.55 -1.40
CA LYS A 271 1.64 -26.65 -0.14
C LYS A 271 1.40 -25.42 0.74
N PRO A 272 1.39 -25.55 2.08
CA PRO A 272 1.31 -24.39 2.96
C PRO A 272 2.36 -23.34 2.57
N HIS A 273 1.94 -22.08 2.45
CA HIS A 273 2.83 -20.99 2.14
C HIS A 273 3.41 -20.41 3.44
N MET A 274 4.61 -20.87 3.79
CA MET A 274 5.23 -20.57 5.07
C MET A 274 6.15 -19.37 5.00
N ASP A 275 6.13 -18.56 6.06
CA ASP A 275 7.22 -17.65 6.42
C ASP A 275 8.21 -18.40 7.30
N GLN A 276 9.45 -18.56 6.84
CA GLN A 276 10.44 -19.40 7.50
C GLN A 276 10.89 -18.87 8.86
N LYS A 277 11.10 -17.54 8.99
CA LYS A 277 11.59 -16.94 10.23
C LYS A 277 10.48 -16.77 11.27
N ALA A 278 9.27 -16.50 10.84
CA ALA A 278 8.11 -16.39 11.71
C ALA A 278 7.54 -17.77 12.10
N ASP A 279 7.90 -18.83 11.37
CA ASP A 279 7.33 -20.17 11.47
C ASP A 279 5.79 -20.17 11.42
N LYS A 280 5.26 -19.36 10.49
CA LYS A 280 3.81 -19.16 10.32
C LYS A 280 3.40 -19.37 8.87
N GLN A 281 2.25 -20.00 8.68
CA GLN A 281 1.57 -19.99 7.38
C GLN A 281 0.96 -18.62 7.15
N LEU A 282 1.04 -18.13 5.90
CA LEU A 282 0.38 -16.88 5.53
C LEU A 282 -1.12 -17.00 5.70
N ALA A 283 -1.70 -16.02 6.37
CA ALA A 283 -3.12 -15.92 6.67
C ALA A 283 -3.62 -14.49 6.37
N PHE A 284 -4.83 -14.37 5.82
CA PHE A 284 -5.42 -13.10 5.41
C PHE A 284 -6.88 -13.02 5.82
N THR A 285 -7.28 -11.90 6.38
CA THR A 285 -8.70 -11.59 6.64
C THR A 285 -9.44 -11.38 5.32
N ASN A 286 -8.78 -10.75 4.34
CA ASN A 286 -9.34 -10.42 3.04
C ASN A 286 -8.57 -11.11 1.92
N VAL A 287 -9.25 -11.84 1.06
CA VAL A 287 -8.74 -12.37 -0.20
C VAL A 287 -9.47 -11.66 -1.34
N ILE A 288 -8.73 -10.87 -2.12
CA ILE A 288 -9.25 -10.05 -3.22
C ILE A 288 -8.65 -10.60 -4.51
N LEU A 289 -9.50 -11.15 -5.38
CA LEU A 289 -9.09 -11.75 -6.65
C LEU A 289 -9.59 -10.87 -7.78
N LEU A 290 -8.69 -10.21 -8.48
CA LEU A 290 -8.98 -9.23 -9.53
C LEU A 290 -8.72 -9.84 -10.90
N GLN A 291 -9.74 -9.96 -11.74
CA GLN A 291 -9.60 -10.46 -13.10
C GLN A 291 -9.38 -9.29 -14.07
N THR A 292 -8.39 -9.47 -14.95
CA THR A 292 -8.05 -8.50 -15.99
C THR A 292 -7.41 -9.19 -17.19
N ASP A 293 -7.18 -8.44 -18.27
CA ASP A 293 -6.41 -8.94 -19.41
C ASP A 293 -4.93 -9.07 -19.04
N ILE A 294 -4.44 -10.30 -19.10
CA ILE A 294 -3.03 -10.65 -18.86
C ILE A 294 -2.56 -11.57 -19.98
N HIS A 295 -1.57 -11.13 -20.74
CA HIS A 295 -1.03 -11.90 -21.84
C HIS A 295 0.48 -11.68 -22.03
N THR A 296 1.11 -12.56 -22.79
CA THR A 296 2.52 -12.36 -23.18
C THR A 296 2.60 -11.26 -24.22
N ARG A 297 3.51 -10.32 -24.05
CA ARG A 297 3.76 -9.21 -24.98
C ARG A 297 4.23 -9.71 -26.35
N PRO A 298 4.17 -8.86 -27.38
CA PRO A 298 4.68 -9.21 -28.72
C PRO A 298 6.17 -9.58 -28.76
N ASP A 299 6.97 -9.20 -27.75
CA ASP A 299 8.37 -9.63 -27.58
C ASP A 299 8.50 -11.14 -27.30
N GLY A 300 7.38 -11.82 -27.00
CA GLY A 300 7.31 -13.24 -26.73
C GLY A 300 7.83 -13.65 -25.35
N TYR A 301 8.16 -12.69 -24.49
CA TYR A 301 8.77 -12.97 -23.18
C TYR A 301 8.08 -12.26 -22.03
N LEU A 302 8.05 -10.93 -21.99
CA LEU A 302 7.45 -10.16 -20.89
C LEU A 302 5.93 -10.26 -20.90
N MET A 303 5.34 -10.13 -19.71
CA MET A 303 3.88 -10.10 -19.57
C MET A 303 3.35 -8.67 -19.71
N ASP A 304 2.18 -8.56 -20.31
CA ASP A 304 1.34 -7.36 -20.26
C ASP A 304 0.20 -7.59 -19.28
N VAL A 305 -0.05 -6.60 -18.40
CA VAL A 305 -1.07 -6.65 -17.36
C VAL A 305 -1.88 -5.36 -17.42
N ALA A 306 -3.14 -5.46 -17.78
CA ALA A 306 -4.01 -4.30 -17.81
C ALA A 306 -4.40 -3.88 -16.38
N LEU A 307 -4.11 -2.62 -16.00
CA LEU A 307 -4.38 -2.11 -14.66
C LEU A 307 -5.55 -1.10 -14.60
N LYS A 308 -6.39 -1.04 -15.62
CA LYS A 308 -7.48 -0.04 -15.67
C LYS A 308 -8.71 -0.43 -14.88
N GLY A 309 -8.98 -1.73 -14.76
CA GLY A 309 -10.17 -2.24 -14.09
C GLY A 309 -10.60 -3.60 -14.63
N GLY A 310 -11.64 -4.15 -14.02
CA GLY A 310 -12.20 -5.45 -14.36
C GLY A 310 -13.24 -5.91 -13.35
N THR A 311 -13.48 -7.21 -13.33
CA THR A 311 -14.32 -7.90 -12.35
C THR A 311 -13.46 -8.67 -11.36
N GLY A 312 -14.05 -9.30 -10.37
CA GLY A 312 -13.33 -10.14 -9.43
C GLY A 312 -14.19 -10.59 -8.28
N TYR A 313 -13.53 -11.00 -7.20
CA TYR A 313 -14.14 -11.45 -5.97
C TYR A 313 -13.51 -10.78 -4.75
N TYR A 314 -14.32 -10.32 -3.84
CA TYR A 314 -13.95 -9.99 -2.46
C TYR A 314 -14.40 -11.12 -1.55
N ILE A 315 -13.48 -11.71 -0.81
CA ILE A 315 -13.68 -12.90 -0.01
C ILE A 315 -13.21 -12.62 1.41
N SER A 316 -14.08 -12.81 2.39
CA SER A 316 -13.82 -12.59 3.81
C SER A 316 -14.85 -13.36 4.65
N LEU A 317 -14.50 -13.76 5.87
CA LEU A 317 -15.41 -14.39 6.83
C LEU A 317 -16.22 -15.58 6.28
N GLY A 318 -15.62 -16.38 5.40
CA GLY A 318 -16.25 -17.57 4.82
C GLY A 318 -17.26 -17.29 3.69
N GLU A 319 -17.30 -16.07 3.15
CA GLU A 319 -18.19 -15.67 2.07
C GLU A 319 -17.43 -15.00 0.92
N ALA A 320 -17.93 -15.16 -0.31
CA ALA A 320 -17.36 -14.56 -1.52
C ALA A 320 -18.42 -13.71 -2.23
N GLN A 321 -18.08 -12.47 -2.52
CA GLN A 321 -18.89 -11.49 -3.24
C GLN A 321 -18.25 -11.14 -4.57
N GLU A 322 -19.03 -11.17 -5.66
CA GLU A 322 -18.58 -10.62 -6.94
C GLU A 322 -18.42 -9.10 -6.85
N ILE A 323 -17.32 -8.60 -7.39
CA ILE A 323 -16.98 -7.17 -7.37
C ILE A 323 -16.57 -6.67 -8.75
N LYS A 324 -16.57 -5.35 -8.89
CA LYS A 324 -15.86 -4.61 -9.93
C LYS A 324 -14.69 -3.87 -9.30
N TRP A 325 -13.66 -3.60 -10.08
CA TRP A 325 -12.54 -2.80 -9.62
C TRP A 325 -12.06 -1.82 -10.70
N THR A 326 -11.49 -0.71 -10.27
CA THR A 326 -10.84 0.27 -11.15
C THR A 326 -9.51 0.71 -10.59
N LYS A 327 -8.65 1.23 -11.47
CA LYS A 327 -7.48 2.03 -11.16
C LYS A 327 -7.46 3.16 -12.17
N ASP A 328 -8.00 4.31 -11.77
CA ASP A 328 -8.34 5.41 -12.68
C ASP A 328 -7.09 6.17 -13.18
N ALA A 329 -6.05 6.24 -12.33
CA ALA A 329 -4.76 6.84 -12.67
C ALA A 329 -3.60 6.07 -12.02
N GLU A 330 -2.37 6.30 -12.48
CA GLU A 330 -1.20 5.57 -11.97
C GLU A 330 -0.87 5.94 -10.52
N ASP A 331 -1.15 7.16 -10.10
CA ASP A 331 -0.99 7.71 -8.75
C ASP A 331 -2.19 7.47 -7.81
N GLN A 332 -3.22 6.77 -8.30
CA GLN A 332 -4.39 6.41 -7.50
C GLN A 332 -4.34 4.93 -7.09
N PRO A 333 -4.82 4.55 -5.90
CA PRO A 333 -4.93 3.15 -5.51
C PRO A 333 -6.01 2.41 -6.33
N ILE A 334 -6.03 1.09 -6.23
CA ILE A 334 -7.15 0.27 -6.72
C ILE A 334 -8.39 0.57 -5.88
N ARG A 335 -9.54 0.75 -6.53
CA ARG A 335 -10.86 0.91 -5.87
C ARG A 335 -11.75 -0.30 -6.19
N LEU A 336 -12.49 -0.72 -5.18
CA LEU A 336 -13.39 -1.88 -5.24
C LEU A 336 -14.84 -1.40 -5.16
N PHE A 337 -15.70 -2.01 -5.97
CA PHE A 337 -17.11 -1.67 -6.05
C PHE A 337 -17.95 -2.94 -6.05
N ASP A 338 -19.14 -2.89 -5.46
CA ASP A 338 -20.15 -3.91 -5.62
C ASP A 338 -20.77 -3.90 -7.04
N GLN A 339 -21.66 -4.83 -7.32
CA GLN A 339 -22.34 -4.92 -8.63
C GLN A 339 -23.21 -3.71 -8.94
N SER A 340 -23.69 -2.97 -7.91
CA SER A 340 -24.47 -1.73 -8.07
C SER A 340 -23.60 -0.51 -8.42
N GLY A 341 -22.29 -0.60 -8.25
CA GLY A 341 -21.33 0.50 -8.43
C GLY A 341 -21.08 1.32 -7.17
N LYS A 342 -21.52 0.86 -6.00
CA LYS A 342 -21.19 1.45 -4.71
C LYS A 342 -19.81 0.99 -4.30
N GLU A 343 -18.97 1.93 -3.83
CA GLU A 343 -17.63 1.61 -3.32
C GLU A 343 -17.72 0.68 -2.10
N LEU A 344 -16.91 -0.38 -2.14
CA LEU A 344 -16.90 -1.44 -1.14
C LEU A 344 -16.04 -1.04 0.07
N SER A 345 -16.54 -1.33 1.28
CA SER A 345 -15.72 -1.34 2.49
C SER A 345 -15.28 -2.77 2.80
N VAL A 346 -13.98 -2.97 3.04
CA VAL A 346 -13.41 -4.27 3.39
C VAL A 346 -13.31 -4.43 4.91
N ASN A 347 -13.29 -5.65 5.42
CA ASN A 347 -13.07 -5.90 6.83
C ASN A 347 -11.65 -5.49 7.25
N ALA A 348 -11.52 -5.01 8.49
CA ALA A 348 -10.20 -4.73 9.04
C ALA A 348 -9.38 -6.01 9.15
N GLY A 349 -8.12 -5.96 8.74
CA GLY A 349 -7.19 -7.09 8.71
C GLY A 349 -6.36 -7.14 7.43
N LYS A 350 -5.39 -8.04 7.41
CA LYS A 350 -4.44 -8.22 6.29
C LYS A 350 -5.15 -8.64 5.01
N SER A 351 -4.66 -8.12 3.89
CA SER A 351 -5.23 -8.38 2.57
C SER A 351 -4.27 -9.10 1.63
N TYR A 352 -4.77 -10.09 0.93
CA TYR A 352 -4.12 -10.66 -0.25
C TYR A 352 -4.85 -10.19 -1.51
N ILE A 353 -4.08 -9.76 -2.53
CA ILE A 353 -4.62 -9.27 -3.80
C ILE A 353 -3.97 -10.04 -4.95
N GLY A 354 -4.74 -10.90 -5.60
CA GLY A 354 -4.29 -11.64 -6.79
C GLY A 354 -4.80 -10.98 -8.08
N LEU A 355 -3.90 -10.63 -9.02
CA LEU A 355 -4.32 -10.25 -10.37
C LEU A 355 -4.26 -11.48 -11.27
N ILE A 356 -5.39 -11.84 -11.86
CA ILE A 356 -5.59 -13.11 -12.57
C ILE A 356 -6.07 -12.82 -13.98
N GLY A 357 -5.50 -13.52 -14.97
CA GLY A 357 -5.97 -13.40 -16.35
C GLY A 357 -7.42 -13.86 -16.50
N THR A 358 -8.23 -13.13 -17.27
CA THR A 358 -9.63 -13.49 -17.55
C THR A 358 -9.80 -14.88 -18.17
N ASN A 359 -8.73 -15.43 -18.73
CA ASN A 359 -8.66 -16.79 -19.29
C ASN A 359 -8.23 -17.85 -18.25
N ARG A 360 -8.11 -17.50 -16.98
CA ARG A 360 -7.70 -18.39 -15.87
C ARG A 360 -8.83 -18.56 -14.87
N PRO A 361 -9.06 -19.81 -14.38
CA PRO A 361 -10.15 -20.06 -13.46
C PRO A 361 -9.89 -19.54 -12.05
N ILE A 362 -10.95 -19.01 -11.46
CA ILE A 362 -11.12 -18.87 -10.00
C ILE A 362 -12.19 -19.91 -9.63
N THR A 363 -11.89 -20.75 -8.67
CA THR A 363 -12.82 -21.80 -8.21
C THR A 363 -13.15 -21.57 -6.74
N ILE A 364 -14.42 -21.38 -6.43
CA ILE A 364 -14.98 -21.19 -5.08
C ILE A 364 -15.71 -22.48 -4.69
N SER A 365 -15.57 -22.91 -3.43
CA SER A 365 -16.23 -24.10 -2.89
C SER A 365 -16.41 -24.00 -1.37
#